data_32a985f663cee80de28374dd7d4555cd
#
_entry.id   32a985f663cee80de28374dd7d4555cd
#
_cell.length_a   1.000
_cell.length_b   1.000
_cell.length_c   1.000
_cell.angle_alpha   90.00
_cell.angle_beta   90.00
_cell.angle_gamma   90.00
#
_symmetry.space_group_name_H-M   'P 1'
#
loop_
_entity.id
_entity.type
_entity.pdbx_description
1 polymer ?
#
loop_
_entity_poly.entity_id
_entity_poly.type
_entity_poly.pdbx_seq_one_letter_code
_entity_poly.pdbx_strand_id
1 'polypeptide(L)'
;MLTAKELLGRAQALEPQLVEWRRTLHRHPEVGFDLTQTKALVKKALTEMGYEPKDCGKAGVIALAGGKKPGKTILLRGDMDALPIQEESGVDYASEVPGKMHGCGHDMHTAMMLGAAQLLKEHEDEIEGTVKLEFQPAEEIFQGSPDMIANGLLENPRVDAAVMFHVLGGMPIPAGVVLVPACGGITMASCEQYHIIVHGKGGHGSMPEKCIDPITAAAHIHIALQEINSRELDAHSFGVFTTGRFQAGAASNVIPDSAEMWGTIRTTDPEGAVTELLHKRMTEIVQGVAAAYRCTAEIAFSDYCPCMVVDKELAGNALTYMGELLGKGAMAVSYTHLTLPTIA
;
A
#
# COMPACT_ATOMS: atom_id res chain seq x y z
N MET A 1 -18.50 -27.68 -14.15
CA MET A 1 -18.06 -26.78 -13.06
C MET A 1 -17.57 -27.60 -11.88
N LEU A 2 -16.39 -27.30 -11.36
CA LEU A 2 -15.87 -27.92 -10.14
C LEU A 2 -16.74 -27.53 -8.94
N THR A 3 -16.91 -28.46 -8.00
CA THR A 3 -17.40 -28.11 -6.67
C THR A 3 -16.34 -27.35 -5.86
N ALA A 4 -16.75 -26.58 -4.85
CA ALA A 4 -15.82 -25.89 -3.95
C ALA A 4 -14.76 -26.85 -3.35
N LYS A 5 -15.16 -28.07 -3.01
CA LYS A 5 -14.26 -29.12 -2.48
C LYS A 5 -13.22 -29.58 -3.51
N GLU A 6 -13.61 -29.76 -4.76
CA GLU A 6 -12.69 -30.15 -5.84
C GLU A 6 -11.70 -29.04 -6.15
N LEU A 7 -12.18 -27.78 -6.18
CA LEU A 7 -11.34 -26.60 -6.37
C LEU A 7 -10.31 -26.46 -5.23
N LEU A 8 -10.74 -26.61 -3.98
CA LEU A 8 -9.84 -26.58 -2.83
C LEU A 8 -8.81 -27.70 -2.88
N GLY A 9 -9.24 -28.93 -3.22
CA GLY A 9 -8.31 -30.06 -3.38
C GLY A 9 -7.27 -29.83 -4.48
N ARG A 10 -7.69 -29.19 -5.59
CA ARG A 10 -6.75 -28.82 -6.67
C ARG A 10 -5.78 -27.73 -6.22
N ALA A 11 -6.25 -26.70 -5.51
CA ALA A 11 -5.42 -25.65 -4.94
C ALA A 11 -4.38 -26.20 -3.95
N GLN A 12 -4.79 -27.13 -3.07
CA GLN A 12 -3.88 -27.82 -2.14
C GLN A 12 -2.82 -28.65 -2.89
N ALA A 13 -3.16 -29.27 -4.00
CA ALA A 13 -2.20 -30.00 -4.80
C ALA A 13 -1.12 -29.11 -5.46
N LEU A 14 -1.36 -27.79 -5.57
CA LEU A 14 -0.39 -26.82 -6.06
C LEU A 14 0.58 -26.32 -4.96
N GLU A 15 0.33 -26.63 -3.69
CA GLU A 15 1.12 -26.10 -2.57
C GLU A 15 2.65 -26.24 -2.76
N PRO A 16 3.21 -27.40 -3.17
CA PRO A 16 4.66 -27.50 -3.37
C PRO A 16 5.20 -26.49 -4.39
N GLN A 17 4.45 -26.25 -5.47
CA GLN A 17 4.83 -25.29 -6.50
C GLN A 17 4.70 -23.84 -6.02
N LEU A 18 3.64 -23.53 -5.24
CA LEU A 18 3.46 -22.22 -4.62
C LEU A 18 4.60 -21.90 -3.65
N VAL A 19 4.99 -22.88 -2.82
CA VAL A 19 6.12 -22.75 -1.89
C VAL A 19 7.43 -22.51 -2.65
N GLU A 20 7.67 -23.20 -3.76
CA GLU A 20 8.87 -23.00 -4.58
C GLU A 20 8.93 -21.60 -5.18
N TRP A 21 7.85 -21.13 -5.81
CA TRP A 21 7.77 -19.75 -6.33
C TRP A 21 7.99 -18.73 -5.22
N ARG A 22 7.27 -18.86 -4.10
CA ARG A 22 7.38 -17.96 -2.97
C ARG A 22 8.81 -17.90 -2.42
N ARG A 23 9.46 -19.05 -2.19
CA ARG A 23 10.82 -19.10 -1.65
C ARG A 23 11.87 -18.58 -2.63
N THR A 24 11.66 -18.78 -3.94
CA THR A 24 12.52 -18.21 -4.99
C THR A 24 12.46 -16.69 -4.98
N LEU A 25 11.26 -16.12 -4.90
CA LEU A 25 11.04 -14.67 -4.80
C LEU A 25 11.64 -14.11 -3.51
N HIS A 26 11.43 -14.81 -2.39
CA HIS A 26 11.90 -14.39 -1.07
C HIS A 26 13.43 -14.29 -0.98
N ARG A 27 14.15 -15.24 -1.60
CA ARG A 27 15.61 -15.22 -1.68
C ARG A 27 16.17 -14.08 -2.52
N HIS A 28 15.42 -13.63 -3.52
CA HIS A 28 15.86 -12.63 -4.51
C HIS A 28 14.94 -11.40 -4.53
N PRO A 29 14.77 -10.69 -3.40
CA PRO A 29 13.87 -9.54 -3.33
C PRO A 29 14.38 -8.37 -4.16
N GLU A 30 13.48 -7.78 -4.93
CA GLU A 30 13.71 -6.60 -5.75
C GLU A 30 12.75 -5.49 -5.32
N VAL A 31 13.14 -4.22 -5.43
CA VAL A 31 12.44 -3.08 -4.82
C VAL A 31 11.88 -2.14 -5.88
N GLY A 32 10.67 -1.64 -5.67
CA GLY A 32 10.03 -0.62 -6.49
C GLY A 32 9.82 -1.08 -7.93
N PHE A 33 10.41 -0.39 -8.89
CA PHE A 33 10.34 -0.73 -10.32
C PHE A 33 11.51 -1.59 -10.82
N ASP A 34 12.52 -1.83 -10.02
CA ASP A 34 13.67 -2.65 -10.40
C ASP A 34 13.38 -4.14 -10.10
N LEU A 35 12.52 -4.74 -10.92
CA LEU A 35 11.97 -6.09 -10.75
C LEU A 35 12.37 -7.03 -11.89
N THR A 36 13.61 -6.97 -12.34
CA THR A 36 14.06 -7.72 -13.51
C THR A 36 13.89 -9.23 -13.38
N GLN A 37 14.30 -9.81 -12.25
CA GLN A 37 14.22 -11.26 -12.00
C GLN A 37 12.79 -11.69 -11.66
N THR A 38 12.12 -10.93 -10.79
CA THR A 38 10.73 -11.16 -10.39
C THR A 38 9.80 -11.15 -11.60
N LYS A 39 9.91 -10.12 -12.44
CA LYS A 39 9.14 -10.02 -13.69
C LYS A 39 9.43 -11.16 -14.68
N ALA A 40 10.70 -11.56 -14.79
CA ALA A 40 11.08 -12.69 -15.65
C ALA A 40 10.48 -14.01 -15.14
N LEU A 41 10.50 -14.27 -13.82
CA LEU A 41 9.88 -15.44 -13.21
C LEU A 41 8.37 -15.47 -13.48
N VAL A 42 7.67 -14.37 -13.23
CA VAL A 42 6.23 -14.25 -13.46
C VAL A 42 5.87 -14.50 -14.92
N LYS A 43 6.55 -13.83 -15.85
CA LYS A 43 6.31 -14.00 -17.30
C LYS A 43 6.59 -15.42 -17.77
N LYS A 44 7.67 -16.04 -17.27
CA LYS A 44 8.01 -17.43 -17.58
C LYS A 44 6.91 -18.37 -17.10
N ALA A 45 6.51 -18.28 -15.83
CA ALA A 45 5.48 -19.13 -15.25
C ALA A 45 4.14 -19.00 -16.01
N LEU A 46 3.71 -17.78 -16.30
CA LEU A 46 2.49 -17.54 -17.09
C LEU A 46 2.58 -18.11 -18.50
N THR A 47 3.72 -17.97 -19.16
CA THR A 47 3.92 -18.54 -20.52
C THR A 47 3.89 -20.07 -20.51
N GLU A 48 4.50 -20.71 -19.51
CA GLU A 48 4.49 -22.16 -19.34
C GLU A 48 3.06 -22.70 -19.08
N MET A 49 2.20 -21.90 -18.44
CA MET A 49 0.77 -22.19 -18.28
C MET A 49 -0.06 -21.96 -19.56
N GLY A 50 0.54 -21.36 -20.61
CA GLY A 50 -0.13 -21.05 -21.87
C GLY A 50 -0.83 -19.69 -21.91
N TYR A 51 -0.43 -18.75 -21.08
CA TYR A 51 -0.82 -17.34 -21.20
C TYR A 51 0.09 -16.58 -22.16
N GLU A 52 -0.40 -15.41 -22.60
CA GLU A 52 0.38 -14.40 -23.32
C GLU A 52 0.59 -13.17 -22.40
N PRO A 53 1.57 -13.22 -21.47
CA PRO A 53 1.78 -12.12 -20.54
C PRO A 53 2.30 -10.88 -21.26
N LYS A 54 1.70 -9.72 -20.95
CA LYS A 54 2.06 -8.42 -21.53
C LYS A 54 2.62 -7.51 -20.46
N ASP A 55 3.53 -6.63 -20.86
CA ASP A 55 4.00 -5.55 -20.02
C ASP A 55 2.92 -4.47 -19.87
N CYS A 56 2.80 -3.90 -18.69
CA CYS A 56 1.91 -2.79 -18.38
C CYS A 56 2.65 -1.77 -17.53
N GLY A 57 2.91 -0.59 -18.07
CA GLY A 57 3.76 0.40 -17.42
C GLY A 57 5.24 -0.01 -17.37
N LYS A 58 5.97 0.53 -16.39
CA LYS A 58 7.43 0.37 -16.29
C LYS A 58 7.86 -1.07 -15.98
N ALA A 59 7.17 -1.72 -15.05
CA ALA A 59 7.56 -3.06 -14.60
C ALA A 59 6.38 -4.01 -14.32
N GLY A 60 5.14 -3.57 -14.50
CA GLY A 60 3.95 -4.39 -14.31
C GLY A 60 3.79 -5.46 -15.38
N VAL A 61 3.09 -6.54 -15.03
CA VAL A 61 2.72 -7.63 -15.95
C VAL A 61 1.22 -7.88 -15.85
N ILE A 62 0.57 -8.07 -17.00
CA ILE A 62 -0.83 -8.48 -17.10
C ILE A 62 -0.99 -9.72 -17.94
N ALA A 63 -1.99 -10.53 -17.61
CA ALA A 63 -2.42 -11.65 -18.44
C ALA A 63 -3.96 -11.80 -18.36
N LEU A 64 -4.55 -12.46 -19.37
CA LEU A 64 -6.00 -12.62 -19.47
C LEU A 64 -6.37 -14.10 -19.47
N ALA A 65 -7.35 -14.48 -18.66
CA ALA A 65 -8.02 -15.78 -18.70
C ALA A 65 -9.48 -15.59 -19.11
N GLY A 66 -10.02 -16.53 -19.90
CA GLY A 66 -11.40 -16.45 -20.40
C GLY A 66 -11.52 -15.55 -21.62
N GLY A 67 -12.60 -14.77 -21.70
CA GLY A 67 -12.89 -13.88 -22.83
C GLY A 67 -13.53 -14.56 -24.03
N LYS A 68 -13.73 -15.88 -23.99
CA LYS A 68 -14.44 -16.65 -25.05
C LYS A 68 -15.94 -16.54 -24.96
N LYS A 69 -16.47 -16.29 -23.77
CA LYS A 69 -17.91 -16.10 -23.49
C LYS A 69 -18.15 -14.66 -23.03
N PRO A 70 -19.31 -14.09 -23.35
CA PRO A 70 -19.64 -12.75 -22.88
C PRO A 70 -19.77 -12.72 -21.36
N GLY A 71 -19.41 -11.61 -20.74
CA GLY A 71 -19.51 -11.40 -19.29
C GLY A 71 -18.69 -10.18 -18.84
N LYS A 72 -18.59 -10.00 -17.53
CA LYS A 72 -17.84 -8.92 -16.91
C LYS A 72 -16.34 -9.23 -16.89
N THR A 73 -15.53 -8.19 -16.70
CA THR A 73 -14.09 -8.33 -16.47
C THR A 73 -13.79 -8.09 -14.99
N ILE A 74 -13.18 -9.07 -14.35
CA ILE A 74 -12.69 -8.97 -12.98
C ILE A 74 -11.17 -8.90 -13.01
N LEU A 75 -10.61 -7.90 -12.31
CA LEU A 75 -9.18 -7.77 -12.07
C LEU A 75 -8.81 -8.50 -10.78
N LEU A 76 -7.85 -9.39 -10.84
CA LEU A 76 -7.17 -9.96 -9.67
C LEU A 76 -5.80 -9.33 -9.55
N ARG A 77 -5.49 -8.75 -8.40
CA ARG A 77 -4.24 -8.01 -8.15
C ARG A 77 -3.35 -8.72 -7.14
N GLY A 78 -2.07 -8.87 -7.48
CA GLY A 78 -1.00 -9.20 -6.55
C GLY A 78 0.22 -8.31 -6.81
N ASP A 79 0.81 -7.79 -5.76
CA ASP A 79 2.03 -7.00 -5.84
C ASP A 79 3.29 -7.87 -5.81
N MET A 80 4.42 -7.29 -6.25
CA MET A 80 5.65 -8.04 -6.51
C MET A 80 6.90 -7.48 -5.84
N ASP A 81 6.89 -6.20 -5.45
CA ASP A 81 8.08 -5.52 -4.93
C ASP A 81 8.34 -5.84 -3.45
N ALA A 82 9.60 -5.67 -3.05
CA ALA A 82 10.10 -5.88 -1.71
C ALA A 82 10.46 -4.55 -1.03
N LEU A 83 10.82 -4.62 0.24
CA LEU A 83 11.24 -3.48 1.06
C LEU A 83 12.78 -3.37 1.12
N PRO A 84 13.34 -2.14 1.21
CA PRO A 84 14.76 -1.90 1.41
C PRO A 84 15.14 -2.04 2.90
N ILE A 85 14.91 -3.22 3.47
CA ILE A 85 15.20 -3.55 4.88
C ILE A 85 16.05 -4.81 4.96
N GLN A 86 16.91 -4.90 5.99
CA GLN A 86 17.71 -6.10 6.23
C GLN A 86 16.86 -7.20 6.88
N GLU A 87 16.90 -8.39 6.30
CA GLU A 87 16.23 -9.54 6.89
C GLU A 87 17.03 -10.12 8.06
N GLU A 88 16.33 -10.42 9.17
CA GLU A 88 16.89 -11.03 10.38
C GLU A 88 16.06 -12.26 10.84
N SER A 89 15.26 -12.85 9.95
CA SER A 89 14.34 -13.95 10.28
C SER A 89 15.03 -15.25 10.63
N GLY A 90 16.20 -15.53 10.05
CA GLY A 90 16.95 -16.77 10.25
C GLY A 90 16.35 -18.00 9.59
N VAL A 91 15.37 -17.84 8.69
CA VAL A 91 14.77 -18.96 7.94
C VAL A 91 15.74 -19.49 6.86
N ASP A 92 15.59 -20.75 6.45
CA ASP A 92 16.44 -21.42 5.46
C ASP A 92 16.30 -20.89 4.02
N TYR A 93 15.31 -20.05 3.79
CA TYR A 93 15.04 -19.35 2.51
C TYR A 93 15.11 -17.82 2.66
N ALA A 94 15.83 -17.32 3.66
CA ALA A 94 16.04 -15.88 3.85
C ALA A 94 16.63 -15.21 2.61
N SER A 95 16.46 -13.89 2.53
CA SER A 95 16.98 -13.06 1.45
C SER A 95 18.49 -13.26 1.25
N GLU A 96 18.89 -13.49 0.01
CA GLU A 96 20.29 -13.55 -0.42
C GLU A 96 20.81 -12.18 -0.88
N VAL A 97 19.93 -11.13 -0.83
CA VAL A 97 20.25 -9.76 -1.25
C VAL A 97 20.33 -8.87 -0.02
N PRO A 98 21.56 -8.47 0.41
CA PRO A 98 21.73 -7.62 1.58
C PRO A 98 20.90 -6.34 1.52
N GLY A 99 20.23 -5.98 2.62
CA GLY A 99 19.43 -4.78 2.73
C GLY A 99 18.10 -4.80 1.98
N LYS A 100 17.65 -5.96 1.49
CA LYS A 100 16.33 -6.12 0.86
C LYS A 100 15.62 -7.35 1.44
N MET A 101 14.30 -7.24 1.62
CA MET A 101 13.45 -8.32 2.16
C MET A 101 12.01 -8.19 1.70
N HIS A 102 11.33 -9.32 1.44
CA HIS A 102 9.88 -9.36 1.34
C HIS A 102 9.22 -9.30 2.73
N GLY A 103 9.28 -8.13 3.37
CA GLY A 103 8.73 -7.92 4.71
C GLY A 103 7.22 -7.73 4.75
N CYS A 104 6.60 -7.33 3.64
CA CYS A 104 5.16 -7.15 3.50
C CYS A 104 4.44 -8.38 2.92
N GLY A 105 5.19 -9.43 2.50
CA GLY A 105 4.61 -10.68 2.01
C GLY A 105 4.23 -10.69 0.53
N HIS A 106 4.74 -9.76 -0.27
CA HIS A 106 4.44 -9.70 -1.71
C HIS A 106 4.97 -10.91 -2.50
N ASP A 107 5.99 -11.61 -2.00
CA ASP A 107 6.40 -12.93 -2.48
C ASP A 107 5.27 -13.98 -2.39
N MET A 108 4.47 -13.92 -1.30
CA MET A 108 3.29 -14.77 -1.13
C MET A 108 2.15 -14.33 -2.06
N HIS A 109 1.93 -13.01 -2.21
CA HIS A 109 0.91 -12.48 -3.11
C HIS A 109 1.19 -12.87 -4.56
N THR A 110 2.43 -12.71 -5.02
CA THR A 110 2.86 -13.15 -6.35
C THR A 110 2.66 -14.65 -6.55
N ALA A 111 3.07 -15.47 -5.58
CA ALA A 111 2.90 -16.94 -5.65
C ALA A 111 1.42 -17.35 -5.66
N MET A 112 0.57 -16.71 -4.84
CA MET A 112 -0.88 -16.94 -4.84
C MET A 112 -1.51 -16.57 -6.19
N MET A 113 -1.09 -15.45 -6.79
CA MET A 113 -1.55 -15.02 -8.10
C MET A 113 -1.15 -16.00 -9.21
N LEU A 114 0.05 -16.55 -9.17
CA LEU A 114 0.48 -17.60 -10.11
C LEU A 114 -0.33 -18.90 -9.91
N GLY A 115 -0.64 -19.26 -8.66
CA GLY A 115 -1.52 -20.39 -8.37
C GLY A 115 -2.95 -20.18 -8.87
N ALA A 116 -3.50 -19.00 -8.68
CA ALA A 116 -4.80 -18.61 -9.23
C ALA A 116 -4.79 -18.65 -10.77
N ALA A 117 -3.72 -18.14 -11.40
CA ALA A 117 -3.54 -18.22 -12.85
C ALA A 117 -3.57 -19.67 -13.34
N GLN A 118 -2.88 -20.59 -12.66
CA GLN A 118 -2.89 -22.02 -13.02
C GLN A 118 -4.31 -22.60 -13.00
N LEU A 119 -5.04 -22.38 -11.91
CA LEU A 119 -6.42 -22.86 -11.76
C LEU A 119 -7.37 -22.27 -12.81
N LEU A 120 -7.26 -20.96 -13.06
CA LEU A 120 -8.06 -20.27 -14.06
C LEU A 120 -7.78 -20.80 -15.47
N LYS A 121 -6.51 -21.11 -15.78
CA LYS A 121 -6.15 -21.66 -17.11
C LYS A 121 -6.67 -23.07 -17.30
N GLU A 122 -6.62 -23.91 -16.28
CA GLU A 122 -7.18 -25.26 -16.31
C GLU A 122 -8.67 -25.28 -16.60
N HIS A 123 -9.39 -24.20 -16.24
CA HIS A 123 -10.84 -24.06 -16.39
C HIS A 123 -11.25 -22.91 -17.30
N GLU A 124 -10.34 -22.45 -18.16
CA GLU A 124 -10.54 -21.25 -18.99
C GLU A 124 -11.81 -21.30 -19.85
N ASP A 125 -12.17 -22.49 -20.37
CA ASP A 125 -13.36 -22.67 -21.20
C ASP A 125 -14.68 -22.56 -20.40
N GLU A 126 -14.64 -22.64 -19.07
CA GLU A 126 -15.79 -22.49 -18.21
C GLU A 126 -16.05 -21.03 -17.82
N ILE A 127 -15.07 -20.14 -17.97
CA ILE A 127 -15.15 -18.74 -17.56
C ILE A 127 -16.14 -17.97 -18.44
N GLU A 128 -17.12 -17.33 -17.80
CA GLU A 128 -17.99 -16.33 -18.40
C GLU A 128 -17.43 -14.93 -18.14
N GLY A 129 -17.10 -14.20 -19.21
CA GLY A 129 -16.36 -12.94 -19.14
C GLY A 129 -14.85 -13.14 -19.13
N THR A 130 -14.12 -12.26 -18.46
CA THR A 130 -12.66 -12.23 -18.45
C THR A 130 -12.13 -12.06 -17.04
N VAL A 131 -11.08 -12.78 -16.68
CA VAL A 131 -10.26 -12.50 -15.51
C VAL A 131 -8.95 -11.88 -15.98
N LYS A 132 -8.70 -10.63 -15.58
CA LYS A 132 -7.45 -9.94 -15.81
C LYS A 132 -6.55 -10.12 -14.60
N LEU A 133 -5.40 -10.73 -14.80
CA LEU A 133 -4.38 -10.92 -13.77
C LEU A 133 -3.45 -9.72 -13.80
N GLU A 134 -3.25 -9.10 -12.66
CA GLU A 134 -2.33 -7.99 -12.46
C GLU A 134 -1.21 -8.39 -11.49
N PHE A 135 0.03 -8.24 -11.95
CA PHE A 135 1.22 -8.35 -11.13
C PHE A 135 1.83 -6.95 -11.02
N GLN A 136 1.58 -6.30 -9.89
CA GLN A 136 1.88 -4.88 -9.66
C GLN A 136 3.29 -4.69 -9.11
N PRO A 137 4.12 -3.79 -9.69
CA PRO A 137 5.37 -3.32 -9.09
C PRO A 137 5.13 -2.15 -8.16
N ALA A 138 6.15 -1.74 -7.40
CA ALA A 138 6.26 -0.44 -6.74
C ALA A 138 5.04 -0.07 -5.85
N GLU A 139 4.47 -1.06 -5.15
CA GLU A 139 3.38 -0.84 -4.19
C GLU A 139 3.88 0.00 -3.02
N GLU A 140 5.04 -0.35 -2.46
CA GLU A 140 5.64 0.23 -1.25
C GLU A 140 6.03 1.72 -1.39
N ILE A 141 6.04 2.22 -2.62
CA ILE A 141 6.28 3.64 -2.93
C ILE A 141 5.07 4.32 -3.58
N PHE A 142 3.90 3.66 -3.61
CA PHE A 142 2.61 4.15 -4.13
C PHE A 142 2.61 4.54 -5.62
N GLN A 143 3.58 4.09 -6.41
CA GLN A 143 3.75 4.49 -7.80
C GLN A 143 3.31 3.43 -8.81
N GLY A 144 3.24 2.16 -8.40
CA GLY A 144 2.98 1.05 -9.33
C GLY A 144 1.60 1.05 -9.92
N SER A 145 0.56 1.16 -9.10
CA SER A 145 -0.83 1.20 -9.55
C SER A 145 -1.11 2.42 -10.45
N PRO A 146 -0.73 3.67 -10.08
CA PRO A 146 -0.87 4.81 -10.97
C PRO A 146 -0.16 4.64 -12.33
N ASP A 147 1.06 4.09 -12.33
CA ASP A 147 1.79 3.81 -13.57
C ASP A 147 1.05 2.81 -14.46
N MET A 148 0.59 1.69 -13.90
CA MET A 148 -0.15 0.68 -14.65
C MET A 148 -1.51 1.19 -15.16
N ILE A 149 -2.24 1.97 -14.37
CA ILE A 149 -3.52 2.59 -14.77
C ILE A 149 -3.30 3.56 -15.93
N ALA A 150 -2.28 4.41 -15.84
CA ALA A 150 -1.92 5.34 -16.91
C ALA A 150 -1.52 4.62 -18.21
N ASN A 151 -1.07 3.34 -18.11
CA ASN A 151 -0.72 2.49 -19.23
C ASN A 151 -1.81 1.47 -19.62
N GLY A 152 -3.07 1.73 -19.24
CA GLY A 152 -4.25 1.02 -19.73
C GLY A 152 -4.62 -0.25 -18.95
N LEU A 153 -4.18 -0.41 -17.71
CA LEU A 153 -4.55 -1.54 -16.85
C LEU A 153 -6.06 -1.78 -16.80
N LEU A 154 -6.83 -0.69 -16.67
CA LEU A 154 -8.30 -0.78 -16.53
C LEU A 154 -9.04 -0.88 -17.87
N GLU A 155 -8.32 -0.85 -19.00
CA GLU A 155 -8.88 -0.88 -20.35
C GLU A 155 -8.48 -2.16 -21.11
N ASN A 156 -9.18 -2.49 -22.15
CA ASN A 156 -8.88 -3.56 -23.13
C ASN A 156 -8.59 -4.96 -22.53
N PRO A 157 -9.56 -5.65 -21.89
CA PRO A 157 -10.94 -5.25 -21.69
C PRO A 157 -11.08 -4.29 -20.49
N ARG A 158 -12.16 -3.47 -20.51
CA ARG A 158 -12.49 -2.59 -19.41
C ARG A 158 -12.81 -3.41 -18.16
N VAL A 159 -12.21 -3.02 -17.03
CA VAL A 159 -12.42 -3.67 -15.75
C VAL A 159 -13.73 -3.22 -15.11
N ASP A 160 -14.55 -4.17 -14.67
CA ASP A 160 -15.81 -3.91 -13.99
C ASP A 160 -15.70 -4.00 -12.47
N ALA A 161 -14.76 -4.82 -11.98
CA ALA A 161 -14.50 -5.02 -10.55
C ALA A 161 -13.05 -5.47 -10.33
N ALA A 162 -12.51 -5.17 -9.14
CA ALA A 162 -11.18 -5.61 -8.74
C ALA A 162 -11.23 -6.34 -7.39
N VAL A 163 -10.38 -7.34 -7.24
CA VAL A 163 -10.20 -8.11 -5.99
C VAL A 163 -8.72 -8.26 -5.70
N MET A 164 -8.34 -8.05 -4.45
CA MET A 164 -7.00 -8.29 -3.95
C MET A 164 -7.04 -8.99 -2.59
N PHE A 165 -6.00 -9.74 -2.28
CA PHE A 165 -5.75 -10.33 -0.97
C PHE A 165 -4.42 -9.82 -0.43
N HIS A 166 -4.36 -9.60 0.88
CA HIS A 166 -3.12 -9.27 1.57
C HIS A 166 -2.89 -10.25 2.71
N VAL A 167 -1.69 -10.78 2.84
CA VAL A 167 -1.31 -11.61 3.98
C VAL A 167 -1.08 -10.72 5.20
N LEU A 168 -1.50 -11.19 6.37
CA LEU A 168 -1.36 -10.45 7.62
C LEU A 168 -0.50 -11.25 8.60
N GLY A 169 0.62 -10.66 9.03
CA GLY A 169 1.47 -11.18 10.08
C GLY A 169 1.24 -10.46 11.42
N GLY A 170 1.68 -11.07 12.52
CA GLY A 170 1.71 -10.44 13.84
C GLY A 170 0.36 -10.21 14.53
N MET A 171 -0.73 -10.69 13.96
CA MET A 171 -2.07 -10.62 14.56
C MET A 171 -2.39 -11.91 15.32
N PRO A 172 -3.19 -11.84 16.40
CA PRO A 172 -3.59 -13.01 17.17
C PRO A 172 -4.73 -13.80 16.48
N ILE A 173 -4.53 -14.12 15.21
CA ILE A 173 -5.48 -14.82 14.35
C ILE A 173 -4.81 -16.10 13.86
N PRO A 174 -5.46 -17.28 13.94
CA PRO A 174 -4.89 -18.52 13.42
C PRO A 174 -4.57 -18.44 11.93
N ALA A 175 -3.51 -19.11 11.50
CA ALA A 175 -3.20 -19.25 10.09
C ALA A 175 -4.36 -19.96 9.35
N GLY A 176 -4.63 -19.52 8.11
CA GLY A 176 -5.73 -20.02 7.28
C GLY A 176 -7.06 -19.31 7.48
N VAL A 177 -7.16 -18.34 8.39
CA VAL A 177 -8.35 -17.48 8.51
C VAL A 177 -8.29 -16.37 7.45
N VAL A 178 -9.40 -16.18 6.76
CA VAL A 178 -9.60 -15.08 5.80
C VAL A 178 -10.45 -14.00 6.43
N LEU A 179 -9.93 -12.78 6.48
CA LEU A 179 -10.65 -11.59 6.93
C LEU A 179 -11.30 -10.91 5.72
N VAL A 180 -12.61 -10.66 5.79
CA VAL A 180 -13.34 -9.95 4.73
C VAL A 180 -14.00 -8.70 5.32
N PRO A 181 -13.77 -7.51 4.76
CA PRO A 181 -14.45 -6.28 5.19
C PRO A 181 -15.89 -6.23 4.63
N ALA A 182 -16.74 -7.14 5.10
CA ALA A 182 -18.07 -7.38 4.56
C ALA A 182 -19.08 -6.23 4.77
N CYS A 183 -18.74 -5.24 5.60
CA CYS A 183 -19.58 -4.05 5.78
C CYS A 183 -19.55 -3.11 4.56
N GLY A 184 -18.52 -3.24 3.73
CA GLY A 184 -18.24 -2.27 2.65
C GLY A 184 -17.79 -0.91 3.20
N GLY A 185 -17.60 0.05 2.30
CA GLY A 185 -17.15 1.39 2.66
C GLY A 185 -15.63 1.49 2.84
N ILE A 186 -15.20 2.51 3.56
CA ILE A 186 -13.76 2.78 3.74
C ILE A 186 -13.15 1.77 4.69
N THR A 187 -12.15 1.02 4.24
CA THR A 187 -11.50 -0.05 5.00
C THR A 187 -10.07 0.29 5.40
N MET A 188 -9.42 1.17 4.66
CA MET A 188 -8.09 1.71 4.99
C MET A 188 -8.06 3.21 4.74
N ALA A 189 -7.42 3.95 5.64
CA ALA A 189 -7.17 5.37 5.44
C ALA A 189 -6.17 5.60 4.30
N SER A 190 -6.19 6.81 3.73
CA SER A 190 -5.16 7.26 2.80
C SER A 190 -3.77 7.22 3.43
N CYS A 191 -2.75 7.24 2.61
CA CYS A 191 -1.36 7.33 3.06
C CYS A 191 -0.61 8.38 2.27
N GLU A 192 0.01 9.30 2.99
CA GLU A 192 0.87 10.33 2.44
C GLU A 192 1.90 10.75 3.49
N GLN A 193 3.04 11.26 3.04
CA GLN A 193 4.05 11.84 3.91
C GLN A 193 4.21 13.34 3.62
N TYR A 194 4.66 14.08 4.62
CA TYR A 194 5.05 15.47 4.43
C TYR A 194 6.46 15.72 4.97
N HIS A 195 7.13 16.71 4.37
CA HIS A 195 8.43 17.21 4.79
C HIS A 195 8.39 18.73 4.87
N ILE A 196 8.71 19.29 6.02
CA ILE A 196 8.79 20.73 6.28
C ILE A 196 10.24 21.08 6.54
N ILE A 197 10.74 22.11 5.85
CA ILE A 197 12.05 22.69 6.07
C ILE A 197 11.86 24.15 6.46
N VAL A 198 12.38 24.53 7.63
CA VAL A 198 12.37 25.90 8.12
C VAL A 198 13.77 26.47 8.00
N HIS A 199 13.91 27.54 7.27
CA HIS A 199 15.16 28.25 7.02
C HIS A 199 15.30 29.48 7.91
N GLY A 200 16.38 29.55 8.64
CA GLY A 200 16.75 30.67 9.49
C GLY A 200 18.11 31.27 9.10
N LYS A 201 18.84 31.75 10.08
CA LYS A 201 20.23 32.21 9.96
C LYS A 201 20.97 31.80 11.20
N GLY A 202 21.89 30.85 11.04
CA GLY A 202 22.70 30.32 12.11
C GLY A 202 23.73 31.30 12.67
N GLY A 203 24.30 30.92 13.80
CA GLY A 203 25.38 31.68 14.43
C GLY A 203 25.64 31.25 15.87
N HIS A 204 26.41 32.05 16.57
CA HIS A 204 26.86 31.76 17.93
C HIS A 204 25.70 31.92 18.92
N GLY A 205 25.42 30.90 19.73
CA GLY A 205 24.29 30.86 20.66
C GLY A 205 24.25 31.97 21.71
N SER A 206 25.40 32.64 22.01
CA SER A 206 25.47 33.80 22.91
C SER A 206 25.19 35.14 22.21
N MET A 207 24.95 35.17 20.90
CA MET A 207 24.64 36.36 20.12
C MET A 207 23.37 36.16 19.28
N PRO A 208 22.23 35.74 19.89
CA PRO A 208 21.02 35.38 19.19
C PRO A 208 20.40 36.56 18.40
N GLU A 209 20.70 37.81 18.80
CA GLU A 209 20.24 39.02 18.09
C GLU A 209 20.83 39.15 16.67
N LYS A 210 21.91 38.42 16.35
CA LYS A 210 22.54 38.37 15.00
C LYS A 210 22.03 37.20 14.16
N CYS A 211 21.21 36.35 14.74
CA CYS A 211 20.68 35.12 14.15
C CYS A 211 19.19 35.24 13.83
N ILE A 212 18.66 34.24 13.14
CA ILE A 212 17.26 33.95 13.00
C ILE A 212 17.09 32.46 13.35
N ASP A 213 16.47 32.19 14.47
CA ASP A 213 16.42 30.82 15.02
C ASP A 213 15.32 29.98 14.38
N PRO A 214 15.68 28.99 13.55
CA PRO A 214 14.70 28.10 12.93
C PRO A 214 14.14 27.06 13.90
N ILE A 215 14.82 26.74 15.01
CA ILE A 215 14.32 25.78 16.01
C ILE A 215 13.07 26.34 16.69
N THR A 216 13.13 27.59 17.13
CA THR A 216 11.99 28.26 17.75
C THR A 216 10.82 28.35 16.75
N ALA A 217 11.06 28.74 15.52
CA ALA A 217 10.02 28.79 14.48
C ALA A 217 9.40 27.41 14.22
N ALA A 218 10.22 26.38 14.05
CA ALA A 218 9.75 25.00 13.80
C ALA A 218 8.92 24.44 14.98
N ALA A 219 9.35 24.71 16.22
CA ALA A 219 8.57 24.30 17.39
C ALA A 219 7.17 24.93 17.41
N HIS A 220 7.06 26.22 17.08
CA HIS A 220 5.77 26.91 16.99
C HIS A 220 4.94 26.47 15.79
N ILE A 221 5.56 26.15 14.65
CA ILE A 221 4.87 25.53 13.50
C ILE A 221 4.25 24.20 13.94
N HIS A 222 5.01 23.32 14.60
CA HIS A 222 4.53 22.03 15.08
C HIS A 222 3.30 22.15 15.99
N ILE A 223 3.33 23.12 16.91
CA ILE A 223 2.18 23.39 17.82
C ILE A 223 1.01 23.98 17.02
N ALA A 224 1.26 24.96 16.15
CA ALA A 224 0.21 25.64 15.37
C ALA A 224 -0.52 24.68 14.42
N LEU A 225 0.17 23.71 13.85
CA LEU A 225 -0.46 22.70 12.99
C LEU A 225 -1.59 21.94 13.72
N GLN A 226 -1.52 21.76 15.05
CA GLN A 226 -2.57 21.07 15.82
C GLN A 226 -3.92 21.81 15.79
N GLU A 227 -3.93 23.11 15.42
CA GLU A 227 -5.14 23.88 15.23
C GLU A 227 -6.07 23.28 14.17
N ILE A 228 -5.51 22.70 13.12
CA ILE A 228 -6.29 22.11 12.02
C ILE A 228 -7.19 20.99 12.57
N ASN A 229 -6.62 20.03 13.29
CA ASN A 229 -7.39 18.92 13.85
C ASN A 229 -8.39 19.36 14.92
N SER A 230 -8.06 20.40 15.67
CA SER A 230 -8.86 20.80 16.83
C SER A 230 -9.95 21.84 16.50
N ARG A 231 -9.86 22.57 15.39
CA ARG A 231 -10.72 23.70 15.08
C ARG A 231 -11.21 23.80 13.66
N GLU A 232 -10.58 23.15 12.69
CA GLU A 232 -10.88 23.32 11.27
C GLU A 232 -11.48 22.09 10.62
N LEU A 233 -11.13 20.87 11.08
CA LEU A 233 -11.76 19.66 10.61
C LEU A 233 -13.18 19.53 11.20
N ASP A 234 -14.13 19.18 10.32
CA ASP A 234 -15.49 18.84 10.74
C ASP A 234 -15.49 17.63 11.67
N ALA A 235 -16.39 17.62 12.66
CA ALA A 235 -16.46 16.57 13.67
C ALA A 235 -16.77 15.15 13.10
N HIS A 236 -17.30 15.07 11.91
CA HIS A 236 -17.58 13.82 11.20
C HIS A 236 -16.49 13.42 10.20
N SER A 237 -15.52 14.30 9.99
CA SER A 237 -14.37 14.05 9.11
C SER A 237 -13.23 13.40 9.87
N PHE A 238 -12.55 12.46 9.22
CA PHE A 238 -11.33 11.87 9.78
C PHE A 238 -10.11 12.35 9.00
N GLY A 239 -9.23 13.04 9.69
CA GLY A 239 -7.92 13.43 9.20
C GLY A 239 -6.92 13.44 10.35
N VAL A 240 -5.81 12.78 10.18
CA VAL A 240 -4.70 12.72 11.14
C VAL A 240 -3.41 13.06 10.43
N PHE A 241 -2.63 13.94 11.03
CA PHE A 241 -1.23 14.09 10.65
C PHE A 241 -0.35 13.98 11.90
N THR A 242 0.80 13.36 11.73
CA THR A 242 1.73 13.08 12.82
C THR A 242 3.14 13.44 12.39
N THR A 243 3.83 14.26 13.17
CA THR A 243 5.27 14.49 13.01
C THR A 243 6.03 13.32 13.65
N GLY A 244 6.64 12.48 12.85
CA GLY A 244 7.42 11.32 13.32
C GLY A 244 8.90 11.62 13.54
N ARG A 245 9.41 12.67 12.88
CA ARG A 245 10.82 13.09 12.99
C ARG A 245 10.91 14.60 13.03
N PHE A 246 11.68 15.13 14.01
CA PHE A 246 11.98 16.53 14.14
C PHE A 246 13.48 16.65 14.41
N GLN A 247 14.20 17.35 13.54
CA GLN A 247 15.66 17.45 13.61
C GLN A 247 16.13 18.88 13.38
N ALA A 248 17.05 19.34 14.24
CA ALA A 248 17.72 20.63 14.06
C ALA A 248 19.03 20.68 14.87
N GLY A 249 20.02 21.40 14.34
CA GLY A 249 21.28 21.66 15.01
C GLY A 249 22.16 20.43 15.25
N ALA A 250 23.46 20.67 15.48
CA ALA A 250 24.43 19.63 15.80
C ALA A 250 25.21 19.92 17.10
N ALA A 251 25.17 21.17 17.58
CA ALA A 251 25.93 21.60 18.76
C ALA A 251 25.08 22.54 19.63
N SER A 252 25.20 22.40 20.96
CA SER A 252 24.35 23.10 21.95
C SER A 252 24.61 24.62 22.01
N ASN A 253 25.74 25.10 21.50
CA ASN A 253 26.12 26.50 21.51
C ASN A 253 26.05 27.19 20.13
N VAL A 254 25.41 26.53 19.16
CA VAL A 254 25.25 27.02 17.79
C VAL A 254 23.79 27.01 17.39
N ILE A 255 23.26 28.16 16.97
CA ILE A 255 21.95 28.24 16.29
C ILE A 255 22.14 27.72 14.85
N PRO A 256 21.39 26.73 14.39
CA PRO A 256 21.55 26.19 13.04
C PRO A 256 20.94 27.11 11.96
N ASP A 257 21.23 26.80 10.70
CA ASP A 257 20.63 27.50 9.56
C ASP A 257 19.24 26.95 9.20
N SER A 258 18.92 25.71 9.61
CA SER A 258 17.63 25.09 9.33
C SER A 258 17.15 24.16 10.44
N ALA A 259 15.85 23.90 10.42
CA ALA A 259 15.17 22.86 11.18
C ALA A 259 14.22 22.11 10.26
N GLU A 260 14.08 20.80 10.46
CA GLU A 260 13.29 19.94 9.58
C GLU A 260 12.33 19.05 10.34
N MET A 261 11.15 18.80 9.75
CA MET A 261 10.13 17.90 10.27
C MET A 261 9.62 16.99 9.17
N TRP A 262 9.49 15.70 9.49
CA TRP A 262 8.85 14.70 8.62
C TRP A 262 7.66 14.09 9.35
N GLY A 263 6.61 13.84 8.60
CA GLY A 263 5.43 13.23 9.16
C GLY A 263 4.57 12.50 8.14
N THR A 264 3.44 12.00 8.61
CA THR A 264 2.48 11.27 7.80
C THR A 264 1.10 11.90 7.90
N ILE A 265 0.32 11.77 6.83
CA ILE A 265 -1.08 12.17 6.76
C ILE A 265 -1.93 10.92 6.49
N ARG A 266 -3.08 10.83 7.17
CA ARG A 266 -4.10 9.80 6.97
C ARG A 266 -5.47 10.45 6.92
N THR A 267 -6.27 10.15 5.91
CA THR A 267 -7.66 10.59 5.79
C THR A 267 -8.56 9.42 5.40
N THR A 268 -9.84 9.52 5.69
CA THR A 268 -10.86 8.57 5.23
C THR A 268 -11.88 9.28 4.36
N ASP A 269 -11.37 9.98 3.38
CA ASP A 269 -12.15 10.79 2.45
C ASP A 269 -11.85 10.36 1.01
N PRO A 270 -12.75 9.59 0.38
CA PRO A 270 -12.55 9.12 -1.00
C PRO A 270 -12.54 10.23 -2.04
N GLU A 271 -13.16 11.37 -1.73
CA GLU A 271 -13.28 12.53 -2.64
C GLU A 271 -12.06 13.45 -2.52
N GLY A 272 -11.24 13.30 -1.47
CA GLY A 272 -10.00 14.06 -1.27
C GLY A 272 -10.16 15.45 -0.66
N ALA A 273 -11.38 15.88 -0.30
CA ALA A 273 -11.64 17.22 0.23
C ALA A 273 -10.92 17.48 1.57
N VAL A 274 -10.85 16.48 2.45
CA VAL A 274 -10.10 16.58 3.72
C VAL A 274 -8.60 16.68 3.45
N THR A 275 -8.08 15.90 2.50
CA THR A 275 -6.67 15.95 2.12
C THR A 275 -6.31 17.33 1.55
N GLU A 276 -7.13 17.88 0.67
CA GLU A 276 -6.95 19.23 0.11
C GLU A 276 -6.97 20.29 1.20
N LEU A 277 -7.90 20.18 2.16
CA LEU A 277 -7.95 21.09 3.32
C LEU A 277 -6.65 21.01 4.13
N LEU A 278 -6.17 19.79 4.43
CA LEU A 278 -4.91 19.60 5.18
C LEU A 278 -3.74 20.22 4.43
N HIS A 279 -3.56 19.95 3.14
CA HIS A 279 -2.47 20.51 2.34
C HIS A 279 -2.49 22.05 2.35
N LYS A 280 -3.65 22.63 2.10
CA LYS A 280 -3.83 24.08 2.10
C LYS A 280 -3.48 24.68 3.45
N ARG A 281 -4.10 24.17 4.52
CA ARG A 281 -3.95 24.76 5.85
C ARG A 281 -2.55 24.52 6.43
N MET A 282 -1.99 23.35 6.24
CA MET A 282 -0.60 23.09 6.64
C MET A 282 0.37 24.06 5.96
N THR A 283 0.19 24.30 4.65
CA THR A 283 1.02 25.24 3.90
C THR A 283 0.87 26.67 4.44
N GLU A 284 -0.35 27.15 4.66
CA GLU A 284 -0.62 28.49 5.17
C GLU A 284 -0.06 28.70 6.58
N ILE A 285 -0.22 27.72 7.47
CA ILE A 285 0.30 27.77 8.85
C ILE A 285 1.82 27.77 8.85
N VAL A 286 2.44 26.85 8.10
CA VAL A 286 3.91 26.72 8.00
C VAL A 286 4.52 28.05 7.54
N GLN A 287 4.00 28.63 6.47
CA GLN A 287 4.52 29.89 5.92
C GLN A 287 4.23 31.08 6.85
N GLY A 288 3.01 31.17 7.40
CA GLY A 288 2.60 32.27 8.27
C GLY A 288 3.39 32.31 9.59
N VAL A 289 3.57 31.15 10.22
CA VAL A 289 4.34 31.07 11.47
C VAL A 289 5.81 31.30 11.22
N ALA A 290 6.41 30.72 10.16
CA ALA A 290 7.80 30.98 9.82
C ALA A 290 8.06 32.49 9.61
N ALA A 291 7.20 33.18 8.87
CA ALA A 291 7.29 34.62 8.64
C ALA A 291 7.23 35.43 9.96
N ALA A 292 6.36 35.05 10.91
CA ALA A 292 6.27 35.69 12.21
C ALA A 292 7.59 35.62 13.01
N TYR A 293 8.40 34.58 12.78
CA TYR A 293 9.74 34.39 13.37
C TYR A 293 10.87 34.85 12.46
N ARG A 294 10.60 35.57 11.38
CA ARG A 294 11.57 36.06 10.39
C ARG A 294 12.24 34.93 9.59
N CYS A 295 11.76 33.70 9.69
CA CYS A 295 12.16 32.54 8.91
C CYS A 295 11.40 32.47 7.58
N THR A 296 11.91 31.66 6.65
CA THR A 296 11.12 31.12 5.55
C THR A 296 10.92 29.63 5.76
N ALA A 297 9.89 29.06 5.17
CA ALA A 297 9.66 27.62 5.26
C ALA A 297 9.04 27.07 3.97
N GLU A 298 9.37 25.83 3.69
CA GLU A 298 8.85 25.03 2.60
C GLU A 298 8.15 23.80 3.19
N ILE A 299 7.08 23.35 2.53
CA ILE A 299 6.43 22.08 2.80
C ILE A 299 6.26 21.32 1.48
N ALA A 300 6.64 20.05 1.47
CA ALA A 300 6.44 19.13 0.37
C ALA A 300 5.60 17.94 0.84
N PHE A 301 4.78 17.41 -0.06
CA PHE A 301 3.98 16.22 0.15
C PHE A 301 4.48 15.12 -0.79
N SER A 302 4.46 13.86 -0.33
CA SER A 302 4.86 12.70 -1.13
C SER A 302 3.77 12.30 -2.14
N ASP A 303 4.01 11.21 -2.85
CA ASP A 303 2.95 10.52 -3.60
C ASP A 303 1.81 10.11 -2.66
N TYR A 304 0.59 10.30 -3.12
CA TYR A 304 -0.63 10.06 -2.37
C TYR A 304 -1.23 8.70 -2.71
N CYS A 305 -1.45 7.87 -1.70
CA CYS A 305 -2.26 6.67 -1.81
C CYS A 305 -3.67 6.97 -1.26
N PRO A 306 -4.73 6.93 -2.07
CA PRO A 306 -6.08 7.21 -1.60
C PRO A 306 -6.57 6.18 -0.59
N CYS A 307 -7.60 6.53 0.19
CA CYS A 307 -8.24 5.59 1.07
C CYS A 307 -8.91 4.45 0.27
N MET A 308 -8.88 3.24 0.81
CA MET A 308 -9.48 2.08 0.15
C MET A 308 -10.97 2.00 0.47
N VAL A 309 -11.78 2.04 -0.59
CA VAL A 309 -13.23 1.85 -0.51
C VAL A 309 -13.60 0.47 -1.04
N VAL A 310 -14.23 -0.33 -0.19
CA VAL A 310 -14.67 -1.69 -0.53
C VAL A 310 -16.15 -1.68 -0.92
N ASP A 311 -16.45 -2.27 -2.07
CA ASP A 311 -17.83 -2.50 -2.49
C ASP A 311 -18.50 -3.54 -1.59
N LYS A 312 -19.66 -3.19 -1.03
CA LYS A 312 -20.37 -4.01 -0.06
C LYS A 312 -20.90 -5.31 -0.65
N GLU A 313 -21.37 -5.28 -1.89
CA GLU A 313 -21.93 -6.45 -2.56
C GLU A 313 -20.81 -7.44 -2.92
N LEU A 314 -19.71 -6.94 -3.49
CA LEU A 314 -18.54 -7.77 -3.80
C LEU A 314 -17.93 -8.39 -2.54
N ALA A 315 -17.80 -7.63 -1.45
CA ALA A 315 -17.32 -8.16 -0.17
C ALA A 315 -18.25 -9.22 0.41
N GLY A 316 -19.58 -9.01 0.33
CA GLY A 316 -20.59 -10.00 0.74
C GLY A 316 -20.51 -11.29 -0.07
N ASN A 317 -20.31 -11.18 -1.39
CA ASN A 317 -20.11 -12.32 -2.27
C ASN A 317 -18.81 -13.06 -1.94
N ALA A 318 -17.71 -12.34 -1.73
CA ALA A 318 -16.43 -12.92 -1.32
C ALA A 318 -16.55 -13.69 -0.01
N LEU A 319 -17.23 -13.13 0.99
CA LEU A 319 -17.49 -13.80 2.27
C LEU A 319 -18.28 -15.12 2.07
N THR A 320 -19.28 -15.10 1.20
CA THR A 320 -20.10 -16.28 0.90
C THR A 320 -19.25 -17.37 0.22
N TYR A 321 -18.55 -17.03 -0.85
CA TYR A 321 -17.75 -17.99 -1.62
C TYR A 321 -16.59 -18.57 -0.81
N MET A 322 -15.91 -17.74 -0.02
CA MET A 322 -14.85 -18.20 0.87
C MET A 322 -15.40 -19.11 1.98
N GLY A 323 -16.60 -18.79 2.51
CA GLY A 323 -17.27 -19.65 3.48
C GLY A 323 -17.67 -21.01 2.93
N GLU A 324 -18.07 -21.09 1.66
CA GLU A 324 -18.33 -22.34 0.95
C GLU A 324 -17.07 -23.15 0.69
N LEU A 325 -15.95 -22.45 0.36
CA LEU A 325 -14.68 -23.06 0.04
C LEU A 325 -13.94 -23.57 1.28
N LEU A 326 -13.84 -22.75 2.32
CA LEU A 326 -13.00 -22.99 3.49
C LEU A 326 -13.76 -23.46 4.73
N GLY A 327 -15.09 -23.34 4.71
CA GLY A 327 -15.96 -23.55 5.87
C GLY A 327 -16.08 -22.29 6.75
N LYS A 328 -17.20 -22.18 7.43
CA LYS A 328 -17.53 -20.96 8.22
C LYS A 328 -16.55 -20.67 9.35
N GLY A 329 -15.86 -21.66 9.90
CA GLY A 329 -14.88 -21.48 10.95
C GLY A 329 -13.57 -20.83 10.51
N ALA A 330 -13.30 -20.80 9.20
CA ALA A 330 -12.12 -20.16 8.62
C ALA A 330 -12.37 -18.70 8.20
N MET A 331 -13.59 -18.18 8.46
CA MET A 331 -13.97 -16.83 8.05
C MET A 331 -14.11 -15.93 9.26
N ALA A 332 -13.56 -14.73 9.17
CA ALA A 332 -13.82 -13.64 10.10
C ALA A 332 -14.26 -12.39 9.33
N VAL A 333 -15.21 -11.68 9.88
CA VAL A 333 -15.66 -10.39 9.32
C VAL A 333 -14.83 -9.29 9.98
N SER A 334 -14.09 -8.56 9.18
CA SER A 334 -13.45 -7.33 9.62
C SER A 334 -14.46 -6.21 9.56
N TYR A 335 -14.73 -5.60 10.71
CA TYR A 335 -15.42 -4.32 10.77
C TYR A 335 -14.36 -3.24 10.67
N THR A 336 -14.57 -2.26 9.78
CA THR A 336 -13.62 -1.16 9.60
C THR A 336 -13.33 -0.49 10.93
N HIS A 337 -12.12 -0.37 11.24
CA HIS A 337 -11.60 -0.01 12.51
C HIS A 337 -11.37 1.41 12.70
N LEU A 338 -12.30 2.22 12.32
CA LEU A 338 -12.45 3.57 12.85
C LEU A 338 -13.08 3.59 14.25
N THR A 339 -13.62 2.49 14.70
CA THR A 339 -13.84 2.27 16.12
C THR A 339 -12.57 1.66 16.67
N LEU A 340 -11.83 2.43 17.47
CA LEU A 340 -10.86 1.87 18.40
C LEU A 340 -11.45 0.59 19.01
N PRO A 341 -10.70 -0.50 19.11
CA PRO A 341 -11.19 -1.67 19.82
C PRO A 341 -11.58 -1.19 21.20
N THR A 342 -12.86 -1.25 21.49
CA THR A 342 -13.33 -1.10 22.86
C THR A 342 -12.76 -2.31 23.56
N ILE A 343 -11.65 -2.09 24.27
CA ILE A 343 -11.12 -3.07 25.19
C ILE A 343 -12.15 -3.14 26.29
N ALA A 344 -12.99 -4.16 26.23
CA ALA A 344 -13.84 -4.53 27.34
C ALA A 344 -13.04 -5.41 28.30
#